data_f05efbc784b0fb275f5449c80f6eeb7d
#
_entry.id   f05efbc784b0fb275f5449c80f6eeb7d
#
_cell.length_a   1.000
_cell.length_b   1.000
_cell.length_c   1.000
_cell.angle_alpha   90.00
_cell.angle_beta   90.00
_cell.angle_gamma   90.00
#
_symmetry.space_group_name_H-M   'P 1'
#
loop_
_entity.id
_entity.type
_entity.pdbx_description
1 polymer ?
#
loop_
_entity_poly.entity_id
_entity_poly.type
_entity_poly.pdbx_seq_one_letter_code
_entity_poly.pdbx_strand_id
1 'polypeptide(L)'
;MVDTQYMIEDPNVVGKNVTIEANGSIGQDTGSETFKLSELSPETDVDKILLIASAERDNLEIAEDGDTVTVHKREDVDIHADSITLKARDYIYLGGEEDINVNTVEAGEGQKITIAGAKGIYNVATEADHANVIGGDLVLEAADGSIGTEDKALNLKLADGAKVTARSQNDIFLNSTGGDLVAESLLAKDGVLSLTADGSLIAGTLKEGEIVNLQGQSIVVNAENVGDEDNYLTVALG
;
A
#
# COMPACT_ATOMS: atom_id res chain seq x y z
N MET A 1 -22.65 18.68 -0.30
CA MET A 1 -21.37 18.87 -1.01
C MET A 1 -20.37 19.13 0.10
N VAL A 2 -19.72 18.08 0.59
CA VAL A 2 -18.65 18.21 1.59
C VAL A 2 -17.40 18.49 0.77
N ASP A 3 -16.89 19.70 0.91
CA ASP A 3 -15.63 20.11 0.33
C ASP A 3 -14.53 19.35 1.08
N THR A 4 -14.09 18.23 0.51
CA THR A 4 -12.90 17.54 0.95
C THR A 4 -11.70 18.37 0.48
N GLN A 5 -11.43 19.44 1.19
CA GLN A 5 -10.14 20.07 1.14
C GLN A 5 -9.16 19.07 1.76
N TYR A 6 -8.54 18.24 0.93
CA TYR A 6 -7.24 17.66 1.26
C TYR A 6 -6.39 18.86 1.66
N MET A 7 -5.95 18.89 2.91
CA MET A 7 -4.97 19.89 3.31
C MET A 7 -3.75 19.55 2.48
N ILE A 8 -3.47 20.37 1.48
CA ILE A 8 -2.26 20.34 0.69
C ILE A 8 -1.16 20.68 1.71
N GLU A 9 -0.47 19.70 2.20
CA GLU A 9 0.71 19.89 3.04
C GLU A 9 1.90 20.03 2.10
N ASP A 10 2.70 21.11 2.30
CA ASP A 10 3.95 21.25 1.57
C ASP A 10 4.86 20.03 1.89
N PRO A 11 5.55 19.45 0.89
CA PRO A 11 6.38 18.28 1.11
C PRO A 11 7.45 18.55 2.18
N ASN A 12 7.64 17.59 3.09
CA ASN A 12 8.64 17.71 4.16
C ASN A 12 10.06 17.75 3.61
N VAL A 13 10.28 17.05 2.48
CA VAL A 13 11.60 16.95 1.84
C VAL A 13 11.47 17.15 0.34
N VAL A 14 12.27 18.05 -0.22
CA VAL A 14 12.34 18.30 -1.67
C VAL A 14 13.78 18.15 -2.15
N GLY A 15 13.98 17.37 -3.21
CA GLY A 15 15.31 17.19 -3.79
C GLY A 15 15.30 16.44 -5.11
N LYS A 16 16.41 16.43 -5.82
CA LYS A 16 16.54 15.63 -7.04
C LYS A 16 16.70 14.14 -6.70
N ASN A 17 17.66 13.85 -5.82
CA ASN A 17 17.87 12.51 -5.28
C ASN A 17 17.82 12.64 -3.75
N VAL A 18 16.87 11.99 -3.13
CA VAL A 18 16.70 12.00 -1.69
C VAL A 18 17.11 10.64 -1.13
N THR A 19 18.05 10.65 -0.19
CA THR A 19 18.44 9.45 0.57
C THR A 19 18.29 9.74 2.05
N ILE A 20 17.50 8.91 2.74
CA ILE A 20 17.29 8.99 4.19
C ILE A 20 17.59 7.63 4.81
N GLU A 21 18.44 7.60 5.83
CA GLU A 21 18.73 6.41 6.65
C GLU A 21 18.36 6.70 8.11
N ALA A 22 17.55 5.82 8.70
CA ALA A 22 17.12 5.94 10.10
C ALA A 22 17.46 4.67 10.89
N ASN A 23 17.98 4.84 12.10
CA ASN A 23 18.17 3.74 13.07
C ASN A 23 16.86 3.32 13.78
N GLY A 24 15.79 3.98 13.51
CA GLY A 24 14.41 3.72 13.91
C GLY A 24 13.51 3.68 12.70
N SER A 25 12.36 4.33 12.78
CA SER A 25 11.37 4.44 11.72
C SER A 25 11.58 5.69 10.85
N ILE A 26 10.96 5.70 9.68
CA ILE A 26 10.71 6.90 8.87
C ILE A 26 9.19 7.10 8.87
N GLY A 27 8.72 8.31 9.26
CA GLY A 27 7.34 8.53 9.67
C GLY A 27 7.09 8.07 11.10
N GLN A 28 5.88 8.28 11.63
CA GLN A 28 5.57 7.89 13.01
C GLN A 28 4.10 7.54 13.21
N ASP A 29 3.85 6.64 14.18
CA ASP A 29 2.51 6.43 14.71
C ASP A 29 2.17 7.55 15.70
N THR A 30 1.04 8.23 15.50
CA THR A 30 0.62 9.38 16.31
C THR A 30 -0.47 9.04 17.32
N GLY A 31 -0.78 7.76 17.46
CA GLY A 31 -1.76 7.22 18.40
C GLY A 31 -2.93 6.56 17.73
N SER A 32 -4.03 6.38 18.49
CA SER A 32 -5.25 5.76 17.96
C SER A 32 -6.50 6.44 18.49
N GLU A 33 -7.57 6.39 17.73
CA GLU A 33 -8.92 6.79 18.16
C GLU A 33 -9.85 5.58 18.08
N THR A 34 -10.69 5.42 19.09
CA THR A 34 -11.65 4.32 19.17
C THR A 34 -13.07 4.86 19.13
N PHE A 35 -13.89 4.27 18.28
CA PHE A 35 -15.29 4.61 18.07
C PHE A 35 -16.16 3.40 18.38
N LYS A 36 -17.38 3.63 18.87
CA LYS A 36 -18.43 2.62 18.90
C LYS A 36 -19.46 2.93 17.83
N LEU A 37 -19.66 2.00 16.90
CA LEU A 37 -20.60 2.17 15.80
C LEU A 37 -22.02 2.40 16.29
N SER A 38 -22.43 1.72 17.39
CA SER A 38 -23.73 1.89 18.03
C SER A 38 -23.98 3.28 18.64
N GLU A 39 -22.92 4.03 18.94
CA GLU A 39 -23.00 5.39 19.52
C GLU A 39 -22.93 6.49 18.42
N LEU A 40 -22.64 6.11 17.18
CA LEU A 40 -22.55 7.04 16.05
C LEU A 40 -23.92 7.25 15.39
N SER A 41 -24.02 8.32 14.61
CA SER A 41 -25.21 8.54 13.76
C SER A 41 -25.37 7.38 12.77
N PRO A 42 -26.61 6.92 12.48
CA PRO A 42 -26.86 5.90 11.47
C PRO A 42 -26.31 6.22 10.06
N GLU A 43 -25.98 7.49 9.80
CA GLU A 43 -25.36 7.95 8.54
C GLU A 43 -23.84 7.92 8.58
N THR A 44 -23.24 7.57 9.74
CA THR A 44 -21.79 7.48 9.87
C THR A 44 -21.35 6.12 9.36
N ASP A 45 -20.48 6.12 8.41
CA ASP A 45 -19.82 4.95 7.82
C ASP A 45 -18.30 4.95 8.09
N VAL A 46 -17.64 3.89 7.69
CA VAL A 46 -16.18 3.73 7.89
C VAL A 46 -15.40 4.87 7.25
N ASP A 47 -15.80 5.34 6.05
CA ASP A 47 -15.11 6.43 5.36
C ASP A 47 -15.18 7.73 6.15
N LYS A 48 -16.33 8.02 6.80
CA LYS A 48 -16.47 9.18 7.69
C LYS A 48 -15.63 9.04 8.96
N ILE A 49 -15.54 7.82 9.53
CA ILE A 49 -14.68 7.55 10.70
C ILE A 49 -13.22 7.80 10.34
N LEU A 50 -12.76 7.28 9.20
CA LEU A 50 -11.41 7.48 8.72
C LEU A 50 -11.09 8.95 8.46
N LEU A 51 -12.03 9.71 7.88
CA LEU A 51 -11.89 11.15 7.68
C LEU A 51 -11.77 11.91 9.02
N ILE A 52 -12.63 11.59 10.00
CA ILE A 52 -12.60 12.21 11.35
C ILE A 52 -11.26 11.91 12.04
N ALA A 53 -10.78 10.69 11.91
CA ALA A 53 -9.53 10.25 12.51
C ALA A 53 -8.28 10.65 11.70
N SER A 54 -8.44 11.24 10.51
CA SER A 54 -7.35 11.55 9.58
C SER A 54 -6.47 10.31 9.31
N ALA A 55 -7.12 9.20 8.99
CA ALA A 55 -6.45 7.91 8.85
C ALA A 55 -6.93 7.20 7.57
N GLU A 56 -6.27 6.11 7.23
CA GLU A 56 -6.55 5.28 6.06
C GLU A 56 -7.13 3.92 6.47
N ARG A 57 -7.74 3.21 5.52
CA ARG A 57 -8.41 1.93 5.78
C ARG A 57 -7.50 0.83 6.34
N ASP A 58 -6.23 0.81 5.96
CA ASP A 58 -5.27 -0.16 6.46
C ASP A 58 -4.87 0.06 7.92
N ASN A 59 -5.20 1.23 8.48
CA ASN A 59 -5.02 1.56 9.89
C ASN A 59 -6.27 1.30 10.74
N LEU A 60 -7.29 0.62 10.19
CA LEU A 60 -8.54 0.32 10.87
C LEU A 60 -8.54 -1.10 11.44
N GLU A 61 -8.90 -1.22 12.70
CA GLU A 61 -9.09 -2.49 13.40
C GLU A 61 -10.52 -2.54 13.94
N ILE A 62 -11.24 -3.62 13.63
CA ILE A 62 -12.58 -3.87 14.14
C ILE A 62 -12.50 -5.00 15.17
N ALA A 63 -12.99 -4.74 16.37
CA ALA A 63 -12.99 -5.72 17.44
C ALA A 63 -13.98 -6.86 17.17
N GLU A 64 -13.80 -8.00 17.87
CA GLU A 64 -14.66 -9.18 17.75
C GLU A 64 -16.15 -8.91 18.08
N ASP A 65 -16.45 -7.84 18.82
CA ASP A 65 -17.84 -7.42 19.12
C ASP A 65 -18.55 -6.81 17.90
N GLY A 66 -17.82 -6.50 16.82
CA GLY A 66 -18.35 -5.88 15.61
C GLY A 66 -18.85 -4.44 15.80
N ASP A 67 -18.71 -3.87 17.00
CA ASP A 67 -19.19 -2.52 17.37
C ASP A 67 -18.04 -1.54 17.63
N THR A 68 -16.90 -2.04 18.10
CA THR A 68 -15.73 -1.23 18.46
C THR A 68 -14.77 -1.15 17.29
N VAL A 69 -14.53 0.06 16.79
CA VAL A 69 -13.60 0.36 15.71
C VAL A 69 -12.46 1.21 16.25
N THR A 70 -11.23 0.73 16.11
CA THR A 70 -10.02 1.48 16.45
C THR A 70 -9.30 1.89 15.17
N VAL A 71 -9.00 3.18 15.06
CA VAL A 71 -8.23 3.75 13.95
C VAL A 71 -6.88 4.17 14.48
N HIS A 72 -5.82 3.57 13.93
CA HIS A 72 -4.44 3.93 14.21
C HIS A 72 -4.03 5.09 13.31
N LYS A 73 -3.59 6.19 13.92
CA LYS A 73 -3.12 7.38 13.18
C LYS A 73 -1.63 7.28 12.91
N ARG A 74 -1.24 7.73 11.74
CA ARG A 74 0.17 7.85 11.37
C ARG A 74 0.45 9.20 10.73
N GLU A 75 1.71 9.61 10.78
CA GLU A 75 2.28 10.69 10.00
C GLU A 75 3.36 10.12 9.10
N ASP A 76 3.21 10.29 7.82
CA ASP A 76 4.20 9.95 6.79
C ASP A 76 5.19 11.09 6.58
N VAL A 77 6.29 10.76 5.94
CA VAL A 77 7.25 11.75 5.46
C VAL A 77 6.96 12.01 3.98
N ASP A 78 6.45 13.20 3.67
CA ASP A 78 6.18 13.62 2.31
C ASP A 78 7.45 14.00 1.56
N ILE A 79 7.74 13.30 0.47
CA ILE A 79 8.96 13.51 -0.32
C ILE A 79 8.60 13.80 -1.77
N HIS A 80 9.10 14.93 -2.26
CA HIS A 80 9.07 15.28 -3.68
C HIS A 80 10.47 15.18 -4.28
N ALA A 81 10.74 14.14 -5.10
CA ALA A 81 12.05 13.91 -5.69
C ALA A 81 11.99 13.08 -7.00
N ASP A 82 13.03 13.24 -7.84
CA ASP A 82 13.22 12.41 -9.05
C ASP A 82 13.61 10.97 -8.69
N SER A 83 14.21 10.76 -7.51
CA SER A 83 14.61 9.43 -7.01
C SER A 83 14.67 9.41 -5.49
N ILE A 84 13.99 8.43 -4.89
CA ILE A 84 13.86 8.27 -3.44
C ILE A 84 14.53 6.95 -3.01
N THR A 85 15.45 7.06 -2.04
CA THR A 85 16.06 5.93 -1.35
C THR A 85 15.87 6.10 0.14
N LEU A 86 15.11 5.19 0.76
CA LEU A 86 14.87 5.17 2.19
C LEU A 86 15.35 3.86 2.79
N LYS A 87 15.97 3.94 3.97
CA LYS A 87 16.35 2.79 4.76
C LYS A 87 16.05 3.03 6.23
N ALA A 88 15.28 2.15 6.84
CA ALA A 88 14.93 2.19 8.25
C ALA A 88 15.13 0.82 8.91
N ARG A 89 15.45 0.80 10.21
CA ARG A 89 15.48 -0.45 10.97
C ARG A 89 14.08 -0.96 11.28
N ASP A 90 13.18 -0.04 11.54
CA ASP A 90 11.79 -0.32 11.91
C ASP A 90 10.89 -0.02 10.68
N TYR A 91 9.67 0.43 10.84
CA TYR A 91 8.72 0.68 9.74
C TYR A 91 9.03 1.96 8.93
N ILE A 92 8.42 2.04 7.74
CA ILE A 92 8.49 3.23 6.86
C ILE A 92 7.07 3.65 6.46
N TYR A 93 6.75 4.94 6.67
CA TYR A 93 5.56 5.61 6.14
C TYR A 93 6.04 6.75 5.22
N LEU A 94 5.84 6.56 3.92
CA LEU A 94 6.22 7.51 2.86
C LEU A 94 4.97 8.05 2.19
N GLY A 95 4.83 9.37 2.19
CA GLY A 95 3.78 10.11 1.50
C GLY A 95 4.30 10.95 0.34
N GLY A 96 3.39 11.46 -0.48
CA GLY A 96 3.70 12.42 -1.51
C GLY A 96 2.49 12.89 -2.30
N GLU A 97 2.42 14.21 -2.57
CA GLU A 97 1.35 14.84 -3.37
C GLU A 97 1.54 14.69 -4.88
N GLU A 98 2.76 14.39 -5.31
CA GLU A 98 3.13 14.15 -6.69
C GLU A 98 3.49 12.67 -6.88
N ASP A 99 4.10 12.34 -8.02
CA ASP A 99 4.60 10.99 -8.26
C ASP A 99 5.71 10.61 -7.27
N ILE A 100 5.58 9.43 -6.68
CA ILE A 100 6.60 8.86 -5.80
C ILE A 100 7.55 7.98 -6.63
N ASN A 101 8.75 8.49 -6.85
CA ASN A 101 9.78 7.87 -7.69
C ASN A 101 10.70 7.00 -6.84
N VAL A 102 10.38 5.72 -6.72
CA VAL A 102 11.07 4.77 -5.84
C VAL A 102 12.32 4.20 -6.52
N ASN A 103 13.50 4.51 -5.98
CA ASN A 103 14.69 3.73 -6.23
C ASN A 103 14.74 2.54 -5.27
N THR A 104 14.78 2.79 -3.95
CA THR A 104 14.72 1.75 -2.90
C THR A 104 13.99 2.28 -1.67
N VAL A 105 13.08 1.47 -1.12
CA VAL A 105 12.48 1.67 0.21
C VAL A 105 12.69 0.36 0.98
N GLU A 106 13.60 0.38 1.97
CA GLU A 106 14.03 -0.78 2.75
C GLU A 106 13.70 -0.59 4.23
N ALA A 107 12.81 -1.39 4.76
CA ALA A 107 12.57 -1.52 6.20
C ALA A 107 13.25 -2.78 6.76
N GLY A 108 13.38 -2.89 8.06
CA GLY A 108 13.89 -4.08 8.71
C GLY A 108 13.06 -5.32 8.36
N GLU A 109 13.62 -6.50 8.56
CA GLU A 109 12.95 -7.78 8.26
C GLU A 109 11.58 -7.85 8.95
N GLY A 110 10.54 -8.14 8.18
CA GLY A 110 9.16 -8.23 8.65
C GLY A 110 8.51 -6.89 9.06
N GLN A 111 9.20 -5.77 8.90
CA GLN A 111 8.67 -4.45 9.26
C GLN A 111 7.77 -3.90 8.15
N LYS A 112 6.68 -3.26 8.55
CA LYS A 112 5.67 -2.69 7.64
C LYS A 112 6.23 -1.53 6.84
N ILE A 113 5.83 -1.47 5.57
CA ILE A 113 6.05 -0.33 4.68
C ILE A 113 4.71 0.15 4.16
N THR A 114 4.48 1.46 4.23
CA THR A 114 3.39 2.10 3.51
C THR A 114 3.94 3.18 2.60
N ILE A 115 3.46 3.21 1.36
CA ILE A 115 3.77 4.24 0.38
C ILE A 115 2.43 4.74 -0.18
N ALA A 116 2.09 6.00 0.11
CA ALA A 116 0.82 6.60 -0.29
C ALA A 116 1.08 7.87 -1.12
N GLY A 117 0.77 7.82 -2.40
CA GLY A 117 0.90 8.94 -3.34
C GLY A 117 -0.44 9.48 -3.78
N ALA A 118 -0.59 10.80 -3.82
CA ALA A 118 -1.75 11.43 -4.45
C ALA A 118 -1.81 11.14 -5.96
N LYS A 119 -0.65 10.90 -6.59
CA LYS A 119 -0.52 10.46 -7.98
C LYS A 119 0.02 9.03 -8.07
N GLY A 120 1.04 8.78 -8.87
CA GLY A 120 1.59 7.44 -9.11
C GLY A 120 2.76 7.06 -8.22
N ILE A 121 3.07 5.75 -8.19
CA ILE A 121 4.26 5.18 -7.53
C ILE A 121 5.07 4.45 -8.58
N TYR A 122 6.28 4.92 -8.87
CA TYR A 122 7.06 4.44 -10.01
C TYR A 122 8.43 3.92 -9.63
N ASN A 123 8.84 2.84 -10.30
CA ASN A 123 10.19 2.30 -10.24
C ASN A 123 11.14 3.19 -11.06
N VAL A 124 12.12 3.83 -10.45
CA VAL A 124 13.14 4.63 -11.13
C VAL A 124 14.55 4.03 -11.05
N ALA A 125 14.69 2.83 -10.47
CA ALA A 125 15.97 2.13 -10.43
C ALA A 125 16.53 1.89 -11.83
N THR A 126 17.83 1.95 -12.00
CA THR A 126 18.49 1.77 -13.31
C THR A 126 18.72 0.31 -13.67
N GLU A 127 18.78 -0.58 -12.69
CA GLU A 127 19.00 -2.01 -12.86
C GLU A 127 17.65 -2.74 -12.90
N ALA A 128 17.46 -3.64 -13.87
CA ALA A 128 16.16 -4.30 -14.09
C ALA A 128 15.70 -5.15 -12.90
N ASP A 129 16.64 -5.87 -12.26
CA ASP A 129 16.33 -6.79 -11.15
C ASP A 129 16.49 -6.13 -9.78
N HIS A 130 16.60 -4.79 -9.74
CA HIS A 130 16.73 -4.06 -8.48
C HIS A 130 15.44 -4.11 -7.67
N ALA A 131 15.49 -4.56 -6.43
CA ALA A 131 14.36 -4.54 -5.53
C ALA A 131 14.06 -3.11 -5.08
N ASN A 132 12.87 -2.61 -5.42
CA ASN A 132 12.43 -1.27 -5.04
C ASN A 132 11.90 -1.23 -3.60
N VAL A 133 11.21 -2.29 -3.17
CA VAL A 133 10.63 -2.37 -1.84
C VAL A 133 11.11 -3.64 -1.15
N ILE A 134 11.71 -3.48 0.03
CA ILE A 134 12.29 -4.57 0.83
C ILE A 134 11.78 -4.45 2.26
N GLY A 135 11.05 -5.48 2.76
CA GLY A 135 10.50 -5.42 4.12
C GLY A 135 9.49 -6.51 4.44
N GLY A 136 8.51 -6.19 5.27
CA GLY A 136 7.38 -7.05 5.63
C GLY A 136 6.09 -6.68 4.90
N ASP A 137 5.00 -6.55 5.66
CA ASP A 137 3.70 -6.17 5.10
C ASP A 137 3.78 -4.84 4.35
N LEU A 138 3.19 -4.80 3.17
CA LEU A 138 3.26 -3.67 2.25
C LEU A 138 1.89 -3.11 1.93
N VAL A 139 1.75 -1.79 2.06
CA VAL A 139 0.59 -1.04 1.59
C VAL A 139 1.05 -0.02 0.55
N LEU A 140 0.41 -0.02 -0.61
CA LEU A 140 0.65 0.90 -1.72
C LEU A 140 -0.67 1.58 -2.10
N GLU A 141 -0.69 2.91 -2.13
CA GLU A 141 -1.84 3.70 -2.57
C GLU A 141 -1.41 4.76 -3.59
N ALA A 142 -1.99 4.72 -4.78
CA ALA A 142 -1.83 5.71 -5.84
C ALA A 142 -3.22 6.28 -6.18
N ALA A 143 -3.58 7.39 -5.53
CA ALA A 143 -4.96 7.89 -5.52
C ALA A 143 -5.46 8.32 -6.91
N ASP A 144 -4.59 8.89 -7.76
CA ASP A 144 -4.94 9.37 -9.10
C ASP A 144 -3.93 8.91 -10.18
N GLY A 145 -3.24 7.79 -9.94
CA GLY A 145 -2.19 7.29 -10.84
C GLY A 145 -2.12 5.79 -10.91
N SER A 146 -0.94 5.30 -11.33
CA SER A 146 -0.59 3.89 -11.42
C SER A 146 0.48 3.50 -10.42
N ILE A 147 0.62 2.21 -10.14
CA ILE A 147 1.72 1.62 -9.39
C ILE A 147 2.58 0.81 -10.38
N GLY A 148 3.81 1.25 -10.60
CA GLY A 148 4.65 0.71 -11.67
C GLY A 148 4.15 1.03 -13.07
N THR A 149 4.80 0.46 -14.08
CA THR A 149 4.39 0.53 -15.49
C THR A 149 4.60 -0.83 -16.15
N GLU A 150 4.01 -1.05 -17.33
CA GLU A 150 4.16 -2.29 -18.10
C GLU A 150 5.64 -2.61 -18.39
N ASP A 151 6.44 -1.60 -18.74
CA ASP A 151 7.87 -1.77 -19.03
C ASP A 151 8.72 -1.84 -17.76
N LYS A 152 8.19 -1.37 -16.62
CA LYS A 152 8.95 -1.21 -15.38
C LYS A 152 8.06 -1.37 -14.15
N ALA A 153 7.76 -2.64 -13.84
CA ALA A 153 7.02 -3.00 -12.64
C ALA A 153 7.76 -2.56 -11.35
N LEU A 154 7.03 -2.37 -10.28
CA LEU A 154 7.62 -2.17 -8.95
C LEU A 154 8.08 -3.54 -8.42
N ASN A 155 9.39 -3.69 -8.20
CA ASN A 155 10.01 -4.94 -7.74
C ASN A 155 9.96 -5.03 -6.22
N LEU A 156 9.38 -6.11 -5.73
CA LEU A 156 9.17 -6.38 -4.31
C LEU A 156 10.07 -7.53 -3.85
N LYS A 157 10.74 -7.36 -2.72
CA LYS A 157 11.45 -8.40 -2.00
C LYS A 157 10.98 -8.39 -0.55
N LEU A 158 9.93 -9.10 -0.28
CA LEU A 158 9.26 -9.09 1.02
C LEU A 158 9.63 -10.34 1.84
N ALA A 159 9.44 -10.26 3.15
CA ALA A 159 9.60 -11.41 4.04
C ALA A 159 8.55 -12.49 3.72
N ASP A 160 8.87 -13.75 4.04
CA ASP A 160 7.95 -14.87 3.82
C ASP A 160 6.61 -14.63 4.53
N GLY A 161 5.52 -14.78 3.79
CA GLY A 161 4.16 -14.58 4.27
C GLY A 161 3.73 -13.12 4.46
N ALA A 162 4.59 -12.17 4.09
CA ALA A 162 4.23 -10.76 4.13
C ALA A 162 3.11 -10.45 3.14
N LYS A 163 2.13 -9.68 3.58
CA LYS A 163 0.92 -9.37 2.82
C LYS A 163 1.09 -8.09 2.02
N VAL A 164 0.48 -8.07 0.84
CA VAL A 164 0.45 -6.89 -0.02
C VAL A 164 -0.99 -6.41 -0.17
N THR A 165 -1.20 -5.15 0.19
CA THR A 165 -2.39 -4.37 -0.18
C THR A 165 -1.96 -3.29 -1.16
N ALA A 166 -2.61 -3.17 -2.31
CA ALA A 166 -2.32 -2.11 -3.28
C ALA A 166 -3.62 -1.58 -3.91
N ARG A 167 -3.73 -0.27 -3.97
CA ARG A 167 -4.85 0.41 -4.62
C ARG A 167 -4.34 1.48 -5.55
N SER A 168 -4.90 1.52 -6.77
CA SER A 168 -4.63 2.57 -7.74
C SER A 168 -5.90 2.96 -8.48
N GLN A 169 -5.94 4.20 -8.94
CA GLN A 169 -6.99 4.64 -9.88
C GLN A 169 -6.80 3.97 -11.23
N ASN A 170 -5.56 3.81 -11.69
CA ASN A 170 -5.22 3.23 -12.99
C ASN A 170 -4.56 1.84 -12.82
N ASP A 171 -3.41 1.61 -13.42
CA ASP A 171 -2.78 0.30 -13.49
C ASP A 171 -1.98 -0.07 -12.24
N ILE A 172 -1.81 -1.37 -12.02
CA ILE A 172 -0.87 -1.93 -11.05
C ILE A 172 0.02 -2.95 -11.76
N PHE A 173 1.33 -2.73 -11.69
CA PHE A 173 2.36 -3.64 -12.17
C PHE A 173 3.33 -3.96 -11.04
N LEU A 174 3.23 -5.16 -10.48
CA LEU A 174 4.06 -5.64 -9.38
C LEU A 174 4.84 -6.89 -9.79
N ASN A 175 6.07 -6.98 -9.32
CA ASN A 175 6.94 -8.14 -9.52
C ASN A 175 7.55 -8.56 -8.16
N SER A 176 7.20 -9.75 -7.65
CA SER A 176 7.82 -10.34 -6.45
C SER A 176 9.08 -11.10 -6.86
N THR A 177 10.24 -10.60 -6.43
CA THR A 177 11.57 -11.12 -6.79
C THR A 177 12.19 -11.98 -5.69
N GLY A 178 11.44 -12.73 -4.94
CA GLY A 178 11.99 -13.46 -3.82
C GLY A 178 11.09 -14.53 -3.24
N GLY A 179 10.12 -15.02 -3.98
CA GLY A 179 9.22 -16.07 -3.52
C GLY A 179 7.76 -15.76 -3.78
N ASP A 180 6.91 -16.17 -2.87
CA ASP A 180 5.46 -16.04 -2.98
C ASP A 180 5.00 -14.57 -2.86
N LEU A 181 3.90 -14.24 -3.52
CA LEU A 181 3.19 -12.97 -3.38
C LEU A 181 1.87 -13.24 -2.65
N VAL A 182 1.73 -12.76 -1.41
CA VAL A 182 0.47 -12.89 -0.66
C VAL A 182 -0.39 -11.65 -0.94
N ALA A 183 -1.40 -11.81 -1.77
CA ALA A 183 -2.33 -10.74 -2.14
C ALA A 183 -3.46 -10.63 -1.11
N GLU A 184 -3.42 -9.62 -0.25
CA GLU A 184 -4.55 -9.30 0.65
C GLU A 184 -5.66 -8.61 -0.16
N SER A 185 -5.36 -7.46 -0.79
CA SER A 185 -6.30 -6.74 -1.66
C SER A 185 -5.53 -5.90 -2.69
N LEU A 186 -5.60 -6.26 -3.95
CA LEU A 186 -4.92 -5.58 -5.06
C LEU A 186 -5.95 -5.06 -6.06
N LEU A 187 -6.19 -3.74 -6.07
CA LEU A 187 -7.30 -3.09 -6.76
C LEU A 187 -6.79 -2.04 -7.77
N ALA A 188 -6.78 -2.38 -9.06
CA ALA A 188 -6.58 -1.45 -10.17
C ALA A 188 -7.97 -1.01 -10.69
N LYS A 189 -8.48 0.13 -10.21
CA LYS A 189 -9.89 0.52 -10.39
C LYS A 189 -10.31 0.63 -11.84
N ASP A 190 -9.56 1.36 -12.65
CA ASP A 190 -9.87 1.64 -14.05
C ASP A 190 -8.82 1.07 -15.01
N GLY A 191 -7.94 0.19 -14.53
CA GLY A 191 -6.76 -0.26 -15.27
C GLY A 191 -6.48 -1.76 -15.23
N VAL A 192 -5.26 -2.08 -15.64
CA VAL A 192 -4.71 -3.44 -15.66
C VAL A 192 -4.06 -3.76 -14.31
N LEU A 193 -4.38 -4.93 -13.76
CA LEU A 193 -3.65 -5.53 -12.65
C LEU A 193 -2.71 -6.59 -13.21
N SER A 194 -1.42 -6.35 -13.21
CA SER A 194 -0.38 -7.27 -13.69
C SER A 194 0.56 -7.66 -12.57
N LEU A 195 0.60 -8.96 -12.26
CA LEU A 195 1.34 -9.53 -11.17
C LEU A 195 2.31 -10.59 -11.69
N THR A 196 3.58 -10.49 -11.30
CA THR A 196 4.56 -11.55 -11.50
C THR A 196 5.09 -11.98 -10.12
N ALA A 197 5.23 -13.27 -9.88
CA ALA A 197 5.86 -13.81 -8.69
C ALA A 197 6.84 -14.92 -9.07
N ASP A 198 8.04 -14.90 -8.49
CA ASP A 198 9.01 -16.00 -8.65
C ASP A 198 8.50 -17.31 -8.04
N GLY A 199 7.62 -17.23 -7.05
CA GLY A 199 6.90 -18.34 -6.44
C GLY A 199 5.42 -18.33 -6.79
N SER A 200 4.56 -18.54 -5.82
CA SER A 200 3.11 -18.63 -5.95
C SER A 200 2.42 -17.29 -5.68
N LEU A 201 1.27 -17.06 -6.30
CA LEU A 201 0.33 -16.02 -5.89
C LEU A 201 -0.68 -16.64 -4.91
N ILE A 202 -0.66 -16.19 -3.66
CA ILE A 202 -1.47 -16.73 -2.56
C ILE A 202 -2.51 -15.70 -2.14
N ALA A 203 -3.73 -16.16 -1.81
CA ALA A 203 -4.75 -15.30 -1.24
C ALA A 203 -4.42 -14.93 0.20
N GLY A 204 -4.31 -13.63 0.50
CA GLY A 204 -4.30 -13.11 1.85
C GLY A 204 -5.72 -13.06 2.43
N THR A 205 -5.82 -12.91 3.75
CA THR A 205 -7.11 -12.72 4.43
C THR A 205 -7.64 -11.33 4.12
N LEU A 206 -8.82 -11.25 3.53
CA LEU A 206 -9.49 -9.97 3.28
C LEU A 206 -9.83 -9.27 4.58
N LYS A 207 -9.60 -7.97 4.64
CA LYS A 207 -10.06 -7.12 5.74
C LYS A 207 -11.57 -6.88 5.63
N GLU A 208 -12.19 -6.48 6.74
CA GLU A 208 -13.62 -6.16 6.73
C GLU A 208 -13.93 -5.01 5.76
N GLY A 209 -14.95 -5.23 4.94
CA GLY A 209 -15.33 -4.30 3.85
C GLY A 209 -14.61 -4.55 2.53
N GLU A 210 -13.60 -5.41 2.47
CA GLU A 210 -13.01 -5.88 1.23
C GLU A 210 -13.73 -7.16 0.76
N ILE A 211 -13.98 -7.24 -0.53
CA ILE A 211 -14.78 -8.35 -1.11
C ILE A 211 -13.98 -9.22 -2.07
N VAL A 212 -12.81 -8.74 -2.51
CA VAL A 212 -11.96 -9.45 -3.48
C VAL A 212 -10.48 -9.23 -3.19
N ASN A 213 -9.67 -10.25 -3.49
CA ASN A 213 -8.21 -10.13 -3.44
C ASN A 213 -7.67 -9.40 -4.67
N LEU A 214 -8.27 -9.60 -5.83
CA LEU A 214 -7.82 -9.02 -7.10
C LEU A 214 -8.96 -8.33 -7.82
N GLN A 215 -8.76 -7.08 -8.22
CA GLN A 215 -9.68 -6.33 -9.07
C GLN A 215 -8.93 -5.55 -10.16
N GLY A 216 -9.47 -5.55 -11.37
CA GLY A 216 -8.98 -4.77 -12.50
C GLY A 216 -9.87 -4.92 -13.71
N GLN A 217 -9.77 -4.03 -14.70
CA GLN A 217 -10.44 -4.22 -16.00
C GLN A 217 -9.82 -5.39 -16.78
N SER A 218 -8.53 -5.63 -16.56
CA SER A 218 -7.80 -6.81 -17.03
C SER A 218 -6.87 -7.28 -15.92
N ILE A 219 -6.79 -8.59 -15.72
CA ILE A 219 -5.92 -9.19 -14.70
C ILE A 219 -4.97 -10.16 -15.40
N VAL A 220 -3.67 -9.95 -15.23
CA VAL A 220 -2.60 -10.80 -15.75
C VAL A 220 -1.78 -11.32 -14.57
N VAL A 221 -1.63 -12.62 -14.46
CA VAL A 221 -0.83 -13.26 -13.42
C VAL A 221 0.18 -14.20 -14.05
N ASN A 222 1.44 -14.07 -13.64
CA ASN A 222 2.53 -14.99 -13.97
C ASN A 222 3.18 -15.46 -12.66
N ALA A 223 2.95 -16.69 -12.27
CA ALA A 223 3.44 -17.29 -11.03
C ALA A 223 3.59 -18.81 -11.21
N GLU A 224 4.35 -19.48 -10.32
CA GLU A 224 4.44 -20.95 -10.34
C GLU A 224 3.07 -21.59 -10.08
N ASN A 225 2.33 -21.08 -9.07
CA ASN A 225 0.96 -21.50 -8.75
C ASN A 225 0.09 -20.28 -8.46
N VAL A 226 -1.22 -20.42 -8.62
CA VAL A 226 -2.21 -19.39 -8.29
C VAL A 226 -3.24 -19.97 -7.33
N GLY A 227 -3.29 -19.43 -6.11
CA GLY A 227 -4.05 -19.97 -5.00
C GLY A 227 -3.38 -21.19 -4.37
N ASP A 228 -3.97 -21.69 -3.29
CA ASP A 228 -3.63 -22.94 -2.64
C ASP A 228 -4.89 -23.73 -2.28
N GLU A 229 -4.73 -24.95 -1.69
CA GLU A 229 -5.86 -25.84 -1.40
C GLU A 229 -6.82 -25.27 -0.34
N ASP A 230 -6.35 -24.35 0.52
CA ASP A 230 -7.10 -23.80 1.64
C ASP A 230 -7.55 -22.36 1.41
N ASN A 231 -6.89 -21.62 0.49
CA ASN A 231 -7.11 -20.19 0.26
C ASN A 231 -7.38 -19.89 -1.23
N TYR A 232 -8.64 -19.58 -1.54
CA TYR A 232 -9.06 -19.23 -2.88
C TYR A 232 -8.94 -17.73 -3.12
N LEU A 233 -8.30 -17.35 -4.24
CA LEU A 233 -8.31 -15.97 -4.71
C LEU A 233 -9.71 -15.58 -5.18
N THR A 234 -10.25 -14.51 -4.61
CA THR A 234 -11.46 -13.87 -5.08
C THR A 234 -11.11 -12.77 -6.09
N VAL A 235 -11.76 -12.79 -7.24
CA VAL A 235 -11.41 -11.93 -8.37
C VAL A 235 -12.66 -11.20 -8.88
N ALA A 236 -12.52 -9.90 -9.15
CA ALA A 236 -13.53 -9.13 -9.85
C ALA A 236 -12.94 -8.47 -11.11
N LEU A 237 -13.69 -8.51 -12.20
CA LEU A 237 -13.42 -7.70 -13.39
C LEU A 237 -14.33 -6.47 -13.35
N GLY A 238 -13.73 -5.30 -13.50
CA GLY A 238 -14.39 -4.00 -13.49
C GLY A 238 -15.12 -3.67 -14.78
#